data_7f296efa7b96f888720cd201b926c6d1
#
_entry.id   7f296efa7b96f888720cd201b926c6d1
#
_cell.length_a   1.000
_cell.length_b   1.000
_cell.length_c   1.000
_cell.angle_alpha   90.00
_cell.angle_beta   90.00
_cell.angle_gamma   90.00
#
_symmetry.space_group_name_H-M   'P 1'
#
loop_
_entity.id
_entity.type
_entity.pdbx_description
1 polymer ?
#
loop_
_entity_poly.entity_id
_entity_poly.type
_entity_poly.pdbx_seq_one_letter_code
_entity_poly.pdbx_strand_id
1 'polypeptide(L)'
;MANATSQQSKQPKKPKHVPLRTCISCKETKPKRELLRIVRTPDGHVVMDATGKKSGRGAYLCAKRSCWENALKKKRIEQEFELALSAEDRAALEAFIATMPTDT
;
A
#
# COMPACT_ATOMS: atom_id res chain seq x y z
N MET A 1 12.99 -39.47 0.23
CA MET A 1 12.88 -39.18 -0.35
C MET A 1 12.47 -38.55 -0.43
N ALA A 2 12.52 -38.51 -0.14
CA ALA A 2 12.21 -38.07 -0.55
C ALA A 2 11.86 -37.27 -0.42
N ASN A 3 11.86 -37.36 -0.24
CA ASN A 3 11.54 -36.79 -0.52
C ASN A 3 11.28 -35.98 -0.50
N ALA A 4 11.28 -36.01 -0.33
CA ALA A 4 11.04 -35.38 -0.71
C ALA A 4 10.68 -34.62 -0.54
N THR A 5 10.75 -34.87 -0.37
CA THR A 5 10.44 -34.31 -0.64
C THR A 5 10.13 -33.49 -0.38
N SER A 6 10.22 -33.66 -0.16
CA SER A 6 9.96 -33.06 -0.35
C SER A 6 9.70 -32.24 -0.01
N GLN A 7 9.69 -32.36 0.22
CA GLN A 7 9.45 -31.78 0.16
C GLN A 7 9.12 -30.93 0.44
N GLN A 8 9.15 -31.16 0.68
CA GLN A 8 8.82 -30.52 0.66
C GLN A 8 8.38 -29.83 1.15
N SER A 9 8.50 -30.06 1.38
CA SER A 9 8.06 -29.47 1.49
C SER A 9 7.71 -28.93 2.21
N LYS A 10 7.72 -29.17 2.62
CA LYS A 10 7.32 -28.64 2.95
C LYS A 10 7.11 -27.79 3.56
N GLN A 11 7.14 -27.77 3.82
CA GLN A 11 6.90 -26.96 3.97
C GLN A 11 6.25 -26.39 4.42
N PRO A 12 6.20 -26.52 4.72
CA PRO A 12 5.52 -25.91 4.86
C PRO A 12 4.89 -25.33 5.12
N LYS A 13 4.87 -25.39 5.44
CA LYS A 13 4.32 -24.77 5.32
C LYS A 13 4.03 -24.00 5.06
N LYS A 14 3.99 -24.15 4.92
CA LYS A 14 3.68 -23.38 4.30
C LYS A 14 3.27 -22.55 4.18
N PRO A 15 3.92 -22.55 4.18
CA PRO A 15 3.53 -21.35 4.09
C PRO A 15 2.62 -20.84 3.33
N LYS A 16 2.58 -20.48 3.64
CA LYS A 16 1.54 -19.77 3.18
C LYS A 16 1.92 -18.76 2.20
N HIS A 17 1.19 -18.67 1.22
CA HIS A 17 1.36 -17.70 0.15
C HIS A 17 1.20 -16.27 0.66
N VAL A 18 2.18 -15.42 0.41
CA VAL A 18 2.13 -14.01 0.81
C VAL A 18 1.72 -13.17 -0.39
N PRO A 19 0.60 -12.44 -0.31
CA PRO A 19 0.18 -11.61 -1.44
C PRO A 19 1.20 -10.51 -1.74
N LEU A 20 1.40 -10.25 -3.02
CA LEU A 20 2.27 -9.17 -3.48
C LEU A 20 1.43 -8.02 -3.99
N ARG A 21 1.91 -6.81 -3.75
CA ARG A 21 1.24 -5.59 -4.23
C ARG A 21 2.28 -4.64 -4.77
N THR A 22 1.83 -3.68 -5.56
CA THR A 22 2.74 -2.73 -6.21
C THR A 22 2.50 -1.34 -5.66
N CYS A 23 3.59 -0.67 -5.27
CA CYS A 23 3.54 0.73 -4.86
C CYS A 23 3.14 1.59 -6.06
N ILE A 24 2.12 2.43 -5.90
CA ILE A 24 1.67 3.26 -7.02
C ILE A 24 2.63 4.42 -7.32
N SER A 25 3.58 4.67 -6.43
CA SER A 25 4.55 5.75 -6.62
C SER A 25 5.81 5.26 -7.30
N CYS A 26 6.53 4.31 -6.70
CA CYS A 26 7.80 3.84 -7.26
C CYS A 26 7.67 2.59 -8.13
N LYS A 27 6.50 1.97 -8.13
CA LYS A 27 6.19 0.79 -8.96
C LYS A 27 6.90 -0.49 -8.53
N GLU A 28 7.53 -0.49 -7.36
CA GLU A 28 8.11 -1.73 -6.84
C GLU A 28 7.03 -2.66 -6.32
N THR A 29 7.24 -3.95 -6.53
CA THR A 29 6.34 -4.98 -6.04
C THR A 29 6.93 -5.57 -4.78
N LYS A 30 6.13 -5.63 -3.71
CA LYS A 30 6.57 -6.08 -2.40
C LYS A 30 5.46 -6.88 -1.72
N PRO A 31 5.82 -7.69 -0.70
CA PRO A 31 4.77 -8.31 0.09
C PRO A 31 3.83 -7.26 0.68
N LYS A 32 2.56 -7.57 0.66
CA LYS A 32 1.51 -6.66 1.13
C LYS A 32 1.82 -6.06 2.50
N ARG A 33 2.37 -6.88 3.41
CA ARG A 33 2.64 -6.42 4.78
C ARG A 33 3.73 -5.35 4.87
N GLU A 34 4.51 -5.18 3.79
CA GLU A 34 5.56 -4.17 3.76
C GLU A 34 5.10 -2.85 3.16
N LEU A 35 3.83 -2.79 2.78
CA LEU A 35 3.25 -1.61 2.16
C LEU A 35 2.14 -1.05 3.05
N LEU A 36 1.87 0.23 2.85
CA LEU A 36 0.76 0.88 3.53
C LEU A 36 -0.40 1.00 2.54
N ARG A 37 -1.61 0.82 3.03
CA ARG A 37 -2.79 0.85 2.17
C ARG A 37 -3.55 2.14 2.35
N ILE A 38 -3.99 2.71 1.22
CA ILE A 38 -4.97 3.79 1.22
C ILE A 38 -6.21 3.30 0.50
N VAL A 39 -7.35 3.88 0.82
CA VAL A 39 -8.62 3.43 0.30
C VAL A 39 -9.45 4.60 -0.17
N ARG A 40 -10.07 4.43 -1.34
CA ARG A 40 -11.15 5.31 -1.77
C ARG A 40 -12.43 4.70 -1.23
N THR A 41 -13.04 5.39 -0.27
CA THR A 41 -14.26 4.89 0.35
C THR A 41 -15.44 5.01 -0.62
N PRO A 42 -16.54 4.26 -0.38
CA PRO A 42 -17.70 4.36 -1.27
C PRO A 42 -18.29 5.77 -1.37
N ASP A 43 -18.09 6.60 -0.35
CA ASP A 43 -18.57 7.98 -0.38
C ASP A 43 -17.58 8.96 -1.00
N GLY A 44 -16.49 8.46 -1.59
CA GLY A 44 -15.61 9.30 -2.38
C GLY A 44 -14.47 9.95 -1.62
N HIS A 45 -14.18 9.51 -0.42
CA HIS A 45 -13.04 10.01 0.35
C HIS A 45 -11.83 9.10 0.19
N VAL A 46 -10.65 9.66 0.39
CA VAL A 46 -9.41 8.87 0.36
C VAL A 46 -8.82 8.92 1.77
N VAL A 47 -8.68 7.76 2.38
CA VAL A 47 -8.24 7.65 3.77
C VAL A 47 -7.17 6.58 3.93
N MET A 48 -6.37 6.70 4.98
CA MET A 48 -5.44 5.66 5.37
C MET A 48 -6.20 4.47 5.92
N ASP A 49 -5.73 3.28 5.60
CA ASP A 49 -6.35 2.06 6.09
C ASP A 49 -5.32 1.24 6.86
N ALA A 50 -5.19 1.55 8.15
CA ALA A 50 -4.20 0.88 8.99
C ALA A 50 -4.50 -0.60 9.21
N THR A 51 -5.78 -0.99 9.13
CA THR A 51 -6.16 -2.38 9.37
C THR A 51 -6.14 -3.24 8.12
N GLY A 52 -6.19 -2.62 6.94
CA GLY A 52 -6.29 -3.32 5.68
C GLY A 52 -7.67 -3.88 5.40
N LYS A 53 -8.67 -3.45 6.17
CA LYS A 53 -10.03 -4.02 6.07
C LYS A 53 -11.11 -3.03 5.67
N LYS A 54 -10.75 -1.77 5.44
CA LYS A 54 -11.75 -0.78 5.04
C LYS A 54 -12.31 -1.11 3.66
N SER A 55 -13.62 -0.92 3.52
CA SER A 55 -14.30 -1.14 2.24
C SER A 55 -13.92 -0.06 1.24
N GLY A 56 -13.83 -0.47 -0.02
CA GLY A 56 -13.56 0.46 -1.10
C GLY A 56 -12.38 0.02 -1.92
N ARG A 57 -12.04 0.84 -2.91
CA ARG A 57 -10.91 0.55 -3.76
C ARG A 57 -9.62 0.89 -3.03
N GLY A 58 -8.71 -0.09 -2.97
CA GLY A 58 -7.45 0.09 -2.26
C GLY A 58 -6.27 0.31 -3.18
N ALA A 59 -5.27 0.99 -2.68
CA ALA A 59 -4.00 1.14 -3.36
C ALA A 59 -2.89 1.07 -2.31
N TYR A 60 -1.68 0.77 -2.76
CA TYR A 60 -0.58 0.53 -1.85
C TYR A 60 0.59 1.46 -2.15
N LEU A 61 1.29 1.82 -1.09
CA LEU A 61 2.48 2.67 -1.17
C LEU A 61 3.53 2.11 -0.22
N CYS A 62 4.79 2.24 -0.60
CA CYS A 62 5.88 1.88 0.28
C CYS A 62 5.77 2.65 1.60
N ALA A 63 6.30 2.06 2.67
CA ALA A 63 6.39 2.78 3.95
C ALA A 63 7.57 3.73 3.93
N LYS A 64 7.68 4.52 2.87
CA LYS A 64 8.74 5.49 2.67
C LYS A 64 8.15 6.85 2.41
N ARG A 65 8.64 7.84 3.12
CA ARG A 65 8.12 9.21 2.98
C ARG A 65 8.20 9.70 1.54
N SER A 66 9.31 9.41 0.85
CA SER A 66 9.49 9.88 -0.52
C SER A 66 8.41 9.35 -1.46
N CYS A 67 7.99 8.08 -1.28
CA CYS A 67 6.93 7.52 -2.11
C CYS A 67 5.62 8.26 -1.90
N TRP A 68 5.31 8.60 -0.64
CA TRP A 68 4.09 9.33 -0.33
C TRP A 68 4.13 10.77 -0.85
N GLU A 69 5.29 11.43 -0.67
CA GLU A 69 5.43 12.80 -1.17
C GLU A 69 5.30 12.84 -2.68
N ASN A 70 5.92 11.91 -3.38
CA ASN A 70 5.81 11.85 -4.83
C ASN A 70 4.41 11.50 -5.28
N ALA A 71 3.71 10.64 -4.54
CA ALA A 71 2.35 10.27 -4.89
C ALA A 71 1.42 11.48 -4.86
N LEU A 72 1.59 12.36 -3.88
CA LEU A 72 0.81 13.60 -3.83
C LEU A 72 1.26 14.58 -4.90
N LYS A 73 2.57 14.78 -5.01
CA LYS A 73 3.14 15.77 -5.93
C LYS A 73 2.81 15.47 -7.37
N LYS A 74 2.88 14.20 -7.75
CA LYS A 74 2.65 13.77 -9.12
C LYS A 74 1.24 13.26 -9.36
N LYS A 75 0.35 13.48 -8.40
CA LYS A 75 -1.06 13.11 -8.50
C LYS A 75 -1.29 11.62 -8.78
N ARG A 76 -0.40 10.78 -8.28
CA ARG A 76 -0.51 9.33 -8.49
C ARG A 76 -1.75 8.76 -7.80
N ILE A 77 -2.07 9.28 -6.61
CA ILE A 77 -3.24 8.82 -5.87
C ILE A 77 -4.50 9.20 -6.64
N GLU A 78 -4.56 10.41 -7.14
CA GLU A 78 -5.71 10.88 -7.91
C GLU A 78 -5.88 10.08 -9.19
N GLN A 79 -4.78 9.75 -9.86
CA GLN A 79 -4.82 8.94 -11.06
C GLN A 79 -5.32 7.53 -10.75
N GLU A 80 -4.82 6.95 -9.67
CA GLU A 80 -5.17 5.58 -9.31
C GLU A 80 -6.65 5.45 -8.99
N PHE A 81 -7.20 6.42 -8.27
CA PHE A 81 -8.60 6.37 -7.83
C PHE A 81 -9.55 7.13 -8.75
N GLU A 82 -9.02 7.76 -9.80
CA GLU A 82 -9.83 8.47 -10.79
C GLU A 82 -10.72 9.53 -10.15
N LEU A 83 -10.16 10.29 -9.21
CA LEU A 83 -10.87 11.37 -8.57
C LEU A 83 -9.88 12.45 -8.13
N ALA A 84 -10.39 13.65 -7.88
CA ALA A 84 -9.59 14.72 -7.32
C ALA A 84 -9.67 14.64 -5.80
N LEU A 85 -8.52 14.79 -5.12
CA LEU A 85 -8.51 14.80 -3.67
C LEU A 85 -9.17 16.07 -3.17
N SER A 86 -10.05 15.93 -2.18
CA SER A 86 -10.60 17.11 -1.50
C SER A 86 -9.49 17.75 -0.67
N ALA A 87 -9.68 19.02 -0.33
CA ALA A 87 -8.73 19.73 0.50
C ALA A 87 -8.56 19.02 1.86
N GLU A 88 -9.64 18.48 2.39
CA GLU A 88 -9.63 17.75 3.65
C GLU A 88 -8.79 16.48 3.55
N ASP A 89 -9.05 15.68 2.53
CA ASP A 89 -8.34 14.43 2.35
C ASP A 89 -6.86 14.68 2.08
N ARG A 90 -6.56 15.68 1.28
CA ARG A 90 -5.18 16.03 1.00
C ARG A 90 -4.46 16.47 2.27
N ALA A 91 -5.12 17.30 3.08
CA ALA A 91 -4.53 17.77 4.33
C ALA A 91 -4.26 16.61 5.29
N ALA A 92 -5.18 15.64 5.34
CA ALA A 92 -5.01 14.47 6.20
C ALA A 92 -3.81 13.63 5.75
N LEU A 93 -3.65 13.45 4.43
CA LEU A 93 -2.51 12.72 3.90
C LEU A 93 -1.20 13.47 4.15
N GLU A 94 -1.21 14.78 3.98
CA GLU A 94 -0.01 15.57 4.25
C GLU A 94 0.38 15.50 5.71
N ALA A 95 -0.60 15.53 6.62
CA ALA A 95 -0.33 15.40 8.04
C ALA A 95 0.27 14.03 8.37
N PHE A 96 -0.23 12.98 7.74
CA PHE A 96 0.33 11.66 7.94
C PHE A 96 1.78 11.59 7.44
N ILE A 97 2.03 12.14 6.25
CA ILE A 97 3.37 12.15 5.66
C ILE A 97 4.35 12.88 6.58
N ALA A 98 3.88 13.97 7.20
CA ALA A 98 4.74 14.74 8.10
C ALA A 98 5.20 13.94 9.32
N THR A 99 4.47 12.87 9.67
CA THR A 99 4.89 12.00 10.79
C THR A 99 5.90 10.95 10.36
N MET A 100 6.13 10.78 9.06
CA MET A 100 7.03 9.74 8.57
C MET A 100 8.47 10.24 8.62
N PRO A 101 9.42 9.36 8.98
CA PRO A 101 10.82 9.76 8.94
C PRO A 101 11.30 9.95 7.50
N THR A 102 12.26 10.83 7.32
CA THR A 102 12.86 11.05 6.01
C THR A 102 13.67 9.80 5.62
N ASP A 103 13.47 9.32 4.41
CA ASP A 103 14.10 8.08 3.94
C ASP A 103 15.23 8.35 2.95
N THR A 104 16.16 9.13 3.32
CA THR A 104 17.32 9.39 2.46
C THR A 104 18.48 8.50 2.78
#